data_8b4f37ef27a42d7b9a0a34ea58324817
#
_entry.id   8b4f37ef27a42d7b9a0a34ea58324817
#
_cell.length_a   1.000
_cell.length_b   1.000
_cell.length_c   1.000
_cell.angle_alpha   90.00
_cell.angle_beta   90.00
_cell.angle_gamma   90.00
#
_symmetry.space_group_name_H-M   'P 1'
#
loop_
_entity.id
_entity.type
_entity.pdbx_description
1 polymer ?
#
loop_
_entity_poly.entity_id
_entity_poly.type
_entity_poly.pdbx_seq_one_letter_code
_entity_poly.pdbx_strand_id
1 'polypeptide(L)'
;MRDRFSVKRGVVSPIKVAAVAICIGAATATLAEHLDSTPQEVFDSMRGSFRPGKAKGVHARYQWDLSGPNGGQWWVEVNDGTYKMGKGKISDPNVTFIATDKDWVAICHDQLSGIWAYFTGRLKVRGDQTVARKLGEIFP
;
A
#
# COMPACT_ATOMS: atom_id res chain seq x y z
N MET A 1 -1.23 25.74 36.24
CA MET A 1 -1.32 25.96 35.60
C MET A 1 -1.46 25.92 34.81
N ARG A 2 -1.65 25.63 35.07
CA ARG A 2 -1.91 25.63 34.26
C ARG A 2 -2.28 25.31 33.45
N ASP A 3 -2.48 24.97 33.63
CA ASP A 3 -2.87 24.82 32.73
C ASP A 3 -3.22 24.51 32.19
N ARG A 4 -3.26 24.34 32.43
CA ARG A 4 -3.58 24.31 31.71
C ARG A 4 -3.82 23.97 30.97
N PHE A 5 -3.88 23.67 31.14
CA PHE A 5 -4.09 23.55 30.18
C PHE A 5 -4.39 23.24 29.60
N SER A 6 -4.31 23.04 29.81
CA SER A 6 -4.69 22.90 29.04
C SER A 6 -4.86 22.53 28.53
N VAL A 7 -4.82 22.22 28.74
CA VAL A 7 -5.16 21.99 27.97
C VAL A 7 -5.28 21.76 27.49
N LYS A 8 -5.13 21.60 27.69
CA LYS A 8 -5.41 21.56 26.99
C LYS A 8 -5.58 21.29 26.36
N ARG A 9 -5.62 21.06 26.56
CA ARG A 9 -5.91 20.91 25.71
C ARG A 9 -6.13 20.53 25.07
N GLY A 10 -6.35 20.36 25.28
CA GLY A 10 -6.89 20.00 24.34
C GLY A 10 -7.13 19.55 24.02
N VAL A 11 -7.10 19.41 24.09
CA VAL A 11 -7.56 19.05 23.45
C VAL A 11 -7.80 18.75 22.91
N VAL A 12 -7.88 18.66 22.99
CA VAL A 12 -8.42 18.47 22.22
C VAL A 12 -8.77 18.22 21.88
N SER A 13 -9.03 18.09 22.05
CA SER A 13 -9.74 17.83 21.44
C SER A 13 -10.11 17.49 21.28
N PRO A 14 -10.22 17.29 21.45
CA PRO A 14 -10.81 16.77 21.04
C PRO A 14 -11.33 16.82 20.70
N ILE A 15 -11.61 16.72 20.77
CA ILE A 15 -12.30 16.75 20.35
C ILE A 15 -12.68 16.71 19.60
N LYS A 16 -12.88 16.98 19.42
CA LYS A 16 -13.44 16.76 18.67
C LYS A 16 -13.78 15.74 18.34
N VAL A 17 -13.77 15.59 18.33
CA VAL A 17 -13.76 14.38 18.16
C VAL A 17 -14.83 13.69 18.68
N ALA A 18 -14.93 13.92 19.64
CA ALA A 18 -15.90 13.31 20.30
C ALA A 18 -17.15 13.15 19.60
N ALA A 19 -17.65 14.10 19.43
CA ALA A 19 -18.93 14.09 18.89
C ALA A 19 -19.05 13.01 17.99
N VAL A 20 -18.16 13.03 17.31
CA VAL A 20 -18.10 12.10 16.50
C VAL A 20 -18.58 10.90 16.98
N ALA A 21 -18.25 10.70 18.04
CA ALA A 21 -18.53 9.50 18.58
C ALA A 21 -19.88 9.05 18.42
N ILE A 22 -20.70 9.80 18.53
CA ILE A 22 -21.96 9.47 18.49
C ILE A 22 -22.27 8.43 17.60
N CYS A 23 -22.04 8.54 16.52
CA CYS A 23 -22.39 7.59 15.63
C CYS A 23 -21.29 6.71 15.62
N ILE A 24 -20.66 6.76 16.62
CA ILE A 24 -19.68 5.99 16.79
C ILE A 24 -19.52 4.83 15.97
N GLY A 25 -20.34 3.91 16.06
CA GLY A 25 -20.16 2.71 15.34
C GLY A 25 -19.94 2.95 13.87
N ALA A 26 -20.77 3.71 13.31
CA ALA A 26 -20.69 3.98 11.90
C ALA A 26 -19.44 4.76 11.57
N ALA A 27 -19.13 5.72 12.37
CA ALA A 27 -17.96 6.52 12.13
C ALA A 27 -16.72 5.67 12.16
N THR A 28 -16.68 4.71 13.04
CA THR A 28 -15.52 3.84 13.15
C THR A 28 -15.37 3.02 11.87
N ALA A 29 -16.44 2.50 11.36
CA ALA A 29 -16.39 1.73 10.14
C ALA A 29 -15.90 2.60 8.98
N THR A 30 -16.36 3.82 8.93
CA THR A 30 -15.96 4.73 7.88
C THR A 30 -14.47 5.01 7.93
N LEU A 31 -13.93 5.20 9.13
CA LEU A 31 -12.51 5.42 9.28
C LEU A 31 -11.73 4.22 8.79
N ALA A 32 -12.15 3.02 9.14
CA ALA A 32 -11.46 1.83 8.72
C ALA A 32 -11.42 1.74 7.19
N GLU A 33 -12.47 2.21 6.55
CA GLU A 33 -12.53 2.18 5.10
C GLU A 33 -11.61 3.19 4.44
N HIS A 34 -11.14 4.15 5.19
CA HIS A 34 -10.24 5.15 4.65
C HIS A 34 -8.78 4.71 4.71
N LEU A 35 -8.54 3.48 5.12
CA LEU A 35 -7.18 2.97 5.15
C LEU A 35 -6.95 2.16 3.87
N ASP A 36 -6.60 2.84 2.81
CA ASP A 36 -6.25 2.21 1.53
C ASP A 36 -7.06 0.95 1.25
N SER A 37 -8.32 1.12 0.95
CA SER A 37 -9.20 -0.03 0.73
C SER A 37 -9.18 -0.51 -0.72
N THR A 38 -8.51 0.19 -1.59
CA THR A 38 -8.41 -0.19 -3.00
C THR A 38 -6.96 -0.24 -3.45
N PRO A 39 -6.64 -1.03 -4.48
CA PRO A 39 -5.28 -1.04 -5.02
C PRO A 39 -4.81 0.33 -5.47
N GLN A 40 -5.70 1.15 -6.02
CA GLN A 40 -5.31 2.49 -6.46
C GLN A 40 -4.77 3.31 -5.28
N GLU A 41 -5.47 3.26 -4.15
CA GLU A 41 -5.03 3.98 -2.96
C GLU A 41 -3.69 3.46 -2.46
N VAL A 42 -3.49 2.15 -2.52
CA VAL A 42 -2.22 1.55 -2.14
C VAL A 42 -1.10 2.08 -3.04
N PHE A 43 -1.29 2.10 -4.35
CA PHE A 43 -0.27 2.60 -5.27
C PHE A 43 -0.01 4.09 -5.07
N ASP A 44 -1.04 4.85 -4.74
CA ASP A 44 -0.84 6.27 -4.45
C ASP A 44 -0.03 6.47 -3.17
N SER A 45 -0.28 5.65 -2.14
CA SER A 45 0.47 5.76 -0.90
C SER A 45 1.91 5.25 -1.04
N MET A 46 2.16 4.33 -1.95
CA MET A 46 3.53 3.84 -2.19
C MET A 46 4.49 4.96 -2.55
N ARG A 47 3.97 6.03 -3.16
CA ARG A 47 4.83 7.16 -3.53
C ARG A 47 5.55 7.75 -2.32
N GLY A 48 4.89 7.74 -1.16
CA GLY A 48 5.48 8.28 0.05
C GLY A 48 6.45 7.33 0.75
N SER A 49 6.43 6.06 0.40
CA SER A 49 7.32 5.09 1.05
C SER A 49 8.58 4.78 0.25
N PHE A 50 8.77 5.40 -0.90
CA PHE A 50 9.92 5.11 -1.76
C PHE A 50 11.24 5.43 -1.05
N ARG A 51 12.17 4.50 -1.14
CA ARG A 51 13.50 4.65 -0.53
C ARG A 51 14.58 4.70 -1.62
N PRO A 52 15.02 5.90 -2.02
CA PRO A 52 16.01 6.03 -3.08
C PRO A 52 17.31 5.27 -2.81
N GLY A 53 17.75 5.25 -1.55
CA GLY A 53 18.98 4.56 -1.19
C GLY A 53 18.91 3.06 -1.44
N LYS A 54 17.73 2.46 -1.26
CA LYS A 54 17.54 1.03 -1.52
C LYS A 54 17.36 0.75 -3.00
N ALA A 55 16.98 1.74 -3.76
CA ALA A 55 16.77 1.63 -5.20
C ALA A 55 18.06 1.89 -6.00
N LYS A 56 19.12 2.32 -5.32
CA LYS A 56 20.35 2.64 -6.02
C LYS A 56 20.95 1.39 -6.66
N GLY A 57 21.31 1.51 -7.92
CA GLY A 57 21.83 0.38 -8.69
C GLY A 57 20.77 -0.64 -9.13
N VAL A 58 19.51 -0.40 -8.81
CA VAL A 58 18.43 -1.32 -9.18
C VAL A 58 17.77 -0.84 -10.46
N HIS A 59 17.64 -1.76 -11.41
CA HIS A 59 16.92 -1.53 -12.66
C HIS A 59 15.89 -2.64 -12.78
N ALA A 60 14.63 -2.32 -12.50
CA ALA A 60 13.60 -3.34 -12.46
C ALA A 60 12.24 -2.80 -12.88
N ARG A 61 11.48 -3.63 -13.56
CA ARG A 61 10.12 -3.32 -13.98
C ARG A 61 9.17 -4.29 -13.33
N TYR A 62 8.21 -3.75 -12.60
CA TYR A 62 7.20 -4.53 -11.89
C TYR A 62 5.85 -4.30 -12.53
N GLN A 63 5.12 -5.37 -12.72
CA GLN A 63 3.77 -5.33 -13.26
C GLN A 63 2.81 -5.97 -12.28
N TRP A 64 1.65 -5.35 -12.08
CA TRP A 64 0.56 -5.92 -11.29
C TRP A 64 -0.62 -6.19 -12.20
N ASP A 65 -1.21 -7.35 -12.01
CA ASP A 65 -2.40 -7.76 -12.74
C ASP A 65 -3.40 -8.23 -11.67
N LEU A 66 -4.29 -7.35 -11.27
CA LEU A 66 -5.19 -7.58 -10.16
C LEU A 66 -6.62 -7.76 -10.66
N SER A 67 -7.27 -8.84 -10.22
CA SER A 67 -8.64 -9.11 -10.59
C SER A 67 -9.59 -8.57 -9.52
N GLY A 68 -10.88 -8.57 -9.81
CA GLY A 68 -11.92 -8.13 -8.88
C GLY A 68 -12.52 -6.79 -9.24
N PRO A 69 -13.52 -6.34 -8.48
CA PRO A 69 -14.23 -5.09 -8.79
C PRO A 69 -13.34 -3.85 -8.84
N ASN A 70 -12.31 -3.81 -7.98
CA ASN A 70 -11.36 -2.71 -7.96
C ASN A 70 -10.02 -3.12 -8.57
N GLY A 71 -10.01 -4.19 -9.34
CA GLY A 71 -8.81 -4.68 -9.99
C GLY A 71 -8.40 -3.83 -11.17
N GLY A 72 -7.31 -4.19 -11.76
CA GLY A 72 -6.75 -3.48 -12.90
C GLY A 72 -5.29 -3.84 -13.07
N GLN A 73 -4.60 -3.02 -13.83
CA GLN A 73 -3.19 -3.24 -14.09
C GLN A 73 -2.41 -1.99 -13.69
N TRP A 74 -1.30 -2.20 -13.02
CA TRP A 74 -0.41 -1.12 -12.61
C TRP A 74 1.02 -1.55 -12.88
N TRP A 75 1.92 -0.60 -12.98
CA TRP A 75 3.33 -0.90 -13.16
C TRP A 75 4.18 0.10 -12.38
N VAL A 76 5.37 -0.35 -12.00
CA VAL A 76 6.39 0.49 -11.38
C VAL A 76 7.71 0.16 -12.05
N GLU A 77 8.42 1.18 -12.49
CA GLU A 77 9.77 1.02 -13.02
C GLU A 77 10.73 1.72 -12.08
N VAL A 78 11.71 0.97 -11.59
CA VAL A 78 12.75 1.51 -10.72
C VAL A 78 14.02 1.62 -11.55
N ASN A 79 14.68 2.75 -11.48
CA ASN A 79 15.88 2.99 -12.26
C ASN A 79 16.88 3.80 -11.43
N ASP A 80 17.82 3.07 -10.83
CA ASP A 80 18.97 3.66 -10.11
C ASP A 80 18.59 4.83 -9.20
N GLY A 81 17.80 4.55 -8.19
CA GLY A 81 17.44 5.55 -7.18
C GLY A 81 16.24 6.41 -7.55
N THR A 82 15.61 6.16 -8.68
CA THR A 82 14.39 6.86 -9.09
C THR A 82 13.32 5.83 -9.45
N TYR A 83 12.08 6.27 -9.58
CA TYR A 83 11.01 5.39 -10.01
C TYR A 83 9.96 6.14 -10.81
N LYS A 84 9.22 5.37 -11.58
CA LYS A 84 8.02 5.85 -12.27
C LYS A 84 6.94 4.81 -12.03
N MET A 85 5.70 5.22 -12.00
CA MET A 85 4.60 4.29 -11.87
C MET A 85 3.40 4.80 -12.65
N GLY A 86 2.55 3.88 -13.05
CA GLY A 86 1.36 4.21 -13.81
C GLY A 86 0.41 3.06 -13.90
N LYS A 87 -0.71 3.29 -14.59
CA LYS A 87 -1.69 2.25 -14.85
C LYS A 87 -1.44 1.63 -16.21
N GLY A 88 -1.89 0.40 -16.36
CA GLY A 88 -1.76 -0.33 -17.60
C GLY A 88 -0.59 -1.29 -17.59
N LYS A 89 -0.05 -1.58 -18.75
CA LYS A 89 1.02 -2.54 -18.89
C LYS A 89 2.34 -1.85 -19.17
N ILE A 90 3.41 -2.46 -18.67
CA ILE A 90 4.77 -2.03 -19.01
C ILE A 90 5.41 -3.13 -19.86
N SER A 91 6.30 -2.75 -20.78
CA SER A 91 6.97 -3.73 -21.63
C SER A 91 8.06 -4.45 -20.86
N ASP A 92 8.20 -5.74 -21.11
CA ASP A 92 9.26 -6.57 -20.54
C ASP A 92 9.41 -6.44 -19.02
N PRO A 93 8.34 -6.72 -18.25
CA PRO A 93 8.48 -6.65 -16.80
C PRO A 93 9.39 -7.76 -16.29
N ASN A 94 10.22 -7.43 -15.32
CA ASN A 94 11.06 -8.43 -14.67
C ASN A 94 10.22 -9.32 -13.75
N VAL A 95 9.14 -8.77 -13.21
CA VAL A 95 8.26 -9.48 -12.29
C VAL A 95 6.83 -9.07 -12.55
N THR A 96 5.92 -10.02 -12.53
CA THR A 96 4.47 -9.76 -12.58
C THR A 96 3.81 -10.37 -11.36
N PHE A 97 3.07 -9.56 -10.64
CA PHE A 97 2.28 -9.99 -9.48
C PHE A 97 0.83 -10.16 -9.91
N ILE A 98 0.27 -11.33 -9.62
CA ILE A 98 -1.11 -11.65 -9.98
C ILE A 98 -1.85 -12.02 -8.71
N ALA A 99 -2.93 -11.30 -8.41
CA ALA A 99 -3.73 -11.54 -7.21
C ALA A 99 -5.11 -10.91 -7.42
N THR A 100 -5.98 -11.04 -6.41
CA THR A 100 -7.22 -10.27 -6.42
C THR A 100 -6.93 -8.90 -5.82
N ASP A 101 -7.80 -7.95 -6.09
CA ASP A 101 -7.71 -6.61 -5.52
C ASP A 101 -7.66 -6.68 -3.99
N LYS A 102 -8.51 -7.50 -3.39
CA LYS A 102 -8.59 -7.61 -1.93
C LYS A 102 -7.34 -8.25 -1.34
N ASP A 103 -6.82 -9.27 -1.98
CA ASP A 103 -5.63 -9.96 -1.48
C ASP A 103 -4.42 -9.04 -1.53
N TRP A 104 -4.29 -8.26 -2.60
CA TRP A 104 -3.18 -7.33 -2.72
C TRP A 104 -3.23 -6.27 -1.62
N VAL A 105 -4.42 -5.67 -1.40
CA VAL A 105 -4.59 -4.67 -0.35
C VAL A 105 -4.28 -5.28 1.02
N ALA A 106 -4.77 -6.49 1.28
CA ALA A 106 -4.51 -7.17 2.55
C ALA A 106 -3.01 -7.43 2.79
N ILE A 107 -2.28 -7.78 1.73
CA ILE A 107 -0.83 -7.97 1.82
C ILE A 107 -0.16 -6.64 2.18
N CYS A 108 -0.56 -5.57 1.54
CA CYS A 108 0.06 -4.26 1.77
C CYS A 108 -0.24 -3.70 3.16
N HIS A 109 -1.33 -4.16 3.79
CA HIS A 109 -1.69 -3.73 5.15
C HIS A 109 -1.29 -4.76 6.21
N ASP A 110 -0.44 -5.72 5.85
CA ASP A 110 0.01 -6.78 6.75
C ASP A 110 -1.13 -7.61 7.35
N GLN A 111 -2.28 -7.61 6.69
CA GLN A 111 -3.41 -8.46 7.09
C GLN A 111 -3.30 -9.84 6.49
N LEU A 112 -2.46 -10.00 5.48
CA LEU A 112 -2.20 -11.27 4.83
C LEU A 112 -0.70 -11.33 4.55
N SER A 113 -0.05 -12.38 5.03
CA SER A 113 1.38 -12.57 4.74
C SER A 113 1.58 -12.81 3.25
N GLY A 114 2.49 -12.06 2.64
CA GLY A 114 2.80 -12.25 1.22
C GLY A 114 3.35 -13.64 0.93
N ILE A 115 4.15 -14.19 1.85
CA ILE A 115 4.71 -15.52 1.70
C ILE A 115 3.59 -16.55 1.77
N TRP A 116 2.67 -16.39 2.73
CA TRP A 116 1.54 -17.30 2.86
C TRP A 116 0.62 -17.23 1.64
N ALA A 117 0.37 -16.01 1.15
CA ALA A 117 -0.43 -15.83 -0.06
C ALA A 117 0.21 -16.52 -1.25
N TYR A 118 1.53 -16.45 -1.35
CA TYR A 118 2.26 -17.10 -2.43
C TYR A 118 2.11 -18.64 -2.35
N PHE A 119 2.32 -19.21 -1.16
CA PHE A 119 2.22 -20.67 -0.99
C PHE A 119 0.80 -21.18 -1.21
N THR A 120 -0.21 -20.41 -0.84
CA THR A 120 -1.60 -20.85 -0.99
C THR A 120 -2.18 -20.54 -2.38
N GLY A 121 -1.40 -19.90 -3.24
CA GLY A 121 -1.84 -19.58 -4.60
C GLY A 121 -2.67 -18.32 -4.70
N ARG A 122 -2.82 -17.57 -3.61
CA ARG A 122 -3.55 -16.30 -3.62
C ARG A 122 -2.72 -15.19 -4.27
N LEU A 123 -1.41 -15.28 -4.18
CA LEU A 123 -0.50 -14.37 -4.88
C LEU A 123 0.38 -15.19 -5.81
N LYS A 124 0.33 -14.90 -7.09
CA LYS A 124 1.23 -15.52 -8.06
C LYS A 124 2.30 -14.52 -8.43
N VAL A 125 3.53 -14.98 -8.45
CA VAL A 125 4.68 -14.14 -8.80
C VAL A 125 5.36 -14.80 -9.99
N ARG A 126 5.39 -14.09 -11.10
CA ARG A 126 6.04 -14.58 -12.33
C ARG A 126 7.28 -13.74 -12.57
N GLY A 127 8.35 -14.40 -12.95
CA GLY A 127 9.60 -13.73 -13.27
C GLY A 127 10.63 -13.89 -12.16
N ASP A 128 11.47 -12.88 -12.01
CA ASP A 128 12.62 -12.96 -11.12
C ASP A 128 12.22 -12.78 -9.65
N GLN A 129 12.36 -13.84 -8.89
CA GLN A 129 12.00 -13.84 -7.46
C GLN A 129 12.90 -12.91 -6.64
N THR A 130 14.14 -12.73 -7.06
CA THR A 130 15.05 -11.84 -6.36
C THR A 130 14.61 -10.39 -6.53
N VAL A 131 14.21 -10.04 -7.75
CA VAL A 131 13.69 -8.71 -8.04
C VAL A 131 12.38 -8.49 -7.29
N ALA A 132 11.55 -9.52 -7.18
CA ALA A 132 10.29 -9.43 -6.46
C ALA A 132 10.51 -9.04 -5.00
N ARG A 133 11.51 -9.65 -4.35
CA ARG A 133 11.79 -9.34 -2.95
C ARG A 133 12.34 -7.94 -2.77
N LYS A 134 13.06 -7.42 -3.76
CA LYS A 134 13.59 -6.06 -3.70
C LYS A 134 12.50 -5.02 -3.55
N LEU A 135 11.32 -5.31 -4.08
CA LEU A 135 10.22 -4.35 -4.01
C LEU A 135 9.91 -3.95 -2.57
N GLY A 136 9.89 -4.91 -1.65
CA GLY A 136 9.61 -4.63 -0.24
C GLY A 136 10.71 -3.82 0.47
N GLU A 137 11.92 -3.81 -0.08
CA GLU A 137 12.99 -2.98 0.46
C GLU A 137 12.90 -1.55 -0.07
N ILE A 138 12.44 -1.41 -1.29
CA ILE A 138 12.35 -0.11 -1.96
C ILE A 138 11.09 0.64 -1.55
N PHE A 139 10.00 -0.07 -1.36
CA PHE A 139 8.71 0.48 -0.93
C PHE A 139 8.20 -0.33 0.28
N PRO A 140 8.75 -0.07 1.47
CA PRO A 140 8.35 -0.82 2.67
C PRO A 140 6.97 -0.46 3.17
#